data_e14003ae4d53d9260bf764ba59295a06
#
_entry.id   e14003ae4d53d9260bf764ba59295a06
#
_cell.length_a   1.000
_cell.length_b   1.000
_cell.length_c   1.000
_cell.angle_alpha   90.00
_cell.angle_beta   90.00
_cell.angle_gamma   90.00
#
_symmetry.space_group_name_H-M   'P 1'
#
loop_
_entity.id
_entity.type
_entity.pdbx_description
1 polymer ?
#
loop_
_entity_poly.entity_id
_entity_poly.type
_entity_poly.pdbx_seq_one_letter_code
_entity_poly.pdbx_strand_id
1 'polypeptide(L)'
;MPDAIPIVDICSSTSAVDDLTIATLLNAALSQFGFCYISGHTIATEVTQNLQNSAHEFHLLPIAKKKRLKINPYHRGYIESETSQTITSSIESATQPNRSESFMMMREIPPSD
;
A
#
# COMPACT_ATOMS: atom_id res chain seq x y z
N MET A 1 2.77 23.29 -13.74
CA MET A 1 2.43 21.99 -13.08
C MET A 1 0.93 21.78 -13.18
N PRO A 2 0.48 20.61 -13.54
CA PRO A 2 -0.95 20.31 -13.41
C PRO A 2 -1.35 20.37 -11.94
N ASP A 3 -2.46 21.02 -11.67
CA ASP A 3 -2.93 21.27 -10.30
C ASP A 3 -3.64 20.08 -9.64
N ALA A 4 -3.73 18.94 -10.30
CA ALA A 4 -4.42 17.75 -9.83
C ALA A 4 -3.62 16.46 -10.04
N ILE A 5 -3.71 15.55 -9.09
CA ILE A 5 -3.13 14.21 -9.20
C ILE A 5 -3.76 13.50 -10.42
N PRO A 6 -2.94 12.95 -11.33
CA PRO A 6 -3.46 12.28 -12.52
C PRO A 6 -4.23 11.00 -12.17
N ILE A 7 -5.25 10.72 -12.97
CA ILE A 7 -6.03 9.48 -12.92
C ILE A 7 -5.73 8.70 -14.20
N VAL A 8 -5.29 7.47 -14.08
CA VAL A 8 -5.02 6.57 -15.22
C VAL A 8 -6.05 5.46 -15.25
N ASP A 9 -6.82 5.41 -16.31
CA ASP A 9 -7.81 4.35 -16.54
C ASP A 9 -7.16 3.16 -17.22
N ILE A 10 -7.24 1.99 -16.58
CA ILE A 10 -6.68 0.73 -17.08
C ILE A 10 -7.73 -0.25 -17.62
N CYS A 11 -9.00 0.17 -17.68
CA CYS A 11 -10.11 -0.70 -18.09
C CYS A 11 -10.04 -1.14 -19.56
N SER A 12 -9.42 -0.34 -20.41
CA SER A 12 -9.52 -0.47 -21.88
C SER A 12 -8.42 -1.31 -22.51
N SER A 13 -7.61 -2.02 -21.73
CA SER A 13 -6.54 -2.86 -22.28
C SER A 13 -7.11 -4.10 -22.97
N THR A 14 -7.48 -3.96 -24.25
CA THR A 14 -7.90 -5.07 -25.12
C THR A 14 -6.90 -5.35 -26.25
N SER A 15 -5.88 -4.51 -26.38
CA SER A 15 -4.87 -4.62 -27.43
C SER A 15 -3.50 -4.11 -26.98
N ALA A 16 -2.44 -4.51 -27.69
CA ALA A 16 -1.09 -4.01 -27.42
C ALA A 16 -0.96 -2.48 -27.60
N VAL A 17 -1.82 -1.86 -28.40
CA VAL A 17 -1.86 -0.39 -28.59
C VAL A 17 -2.43 0.27 -27.34
N ASP A 18 -3.46 -0.33 -26.75
CA ASP A 18 -4.05 0.18 -25.50
C ASP A 18 -3.05 0.06 -24.35
N ASP A 19 -2.33 -1.05 -24.27
CA ASP A 19 -1.25 -1.27 -23.27
C ASP A 19 -0.17 -0.20 -23.39
N LEU A 20 0.26 0.14 -24.60
CA LEU A 20 1.26 1.17 -24.83
C LEU A 20 0.76 2.56 -24.41
N THR A 21 -0.51 2.86 -24.66
CA THR A 21 -1.14 4.11 -24.25
C THR A 21 -1.18 4.22 -22.73
N ILE A 22 -1.63 3.17 -22.05
CA ILE A 22 -1.67 3.10 -20.58
C ILE A 22 -0.25 3.23 -20.00
N ALA A 23 0.73 2.53 -20.56
CA ALA A 23 2.13 2.60 -20.13
C ALA A 23 2.68 4.04 -20.28
N THR A 24 2.33 4.74 -21.36
CA THR A 24 2.75 6.13 -21.57
C THR A 24 2.14 7.06 -20.54
N LEU A 25 0.84 6.91 -20.22
CA LEU A 25 0.15 7.71 -19.22
C LEU A 25 0.71 7.44 -17.80
N LEU A 26 0.96 6.18 -17.47
CA LEU A 26 1.57 5.80 -16.20
C LEU A 26 2.98 6.39 -16.08
N ASN A 27 3.80 6.27 -17.11
CA ASN A 27 5.15 6.84 -17.11
C ASN A 27 5.12 8.36 -16.92
N ALA A 28 4.23 9.06 -17.60
CA ALA A 28 4.07 10.51 -17.43
C ALA A 28 3.65 10.88 -16.00
N ALA A 29 2.65 10.18 -15.46
CA ALA A 29 2.15 10.40 -14.11
C ALA A 29 3.24 10.16 -13.06
N LEU A 30 3.95 9.04 -13.13
CA LEU A 30 4.99 8.68 -12.18
C LEU A 30 6.22 9.59 -12.30
N SER A 31 6.58 10.04 -13.51
CA SER A 31 7.70 10.96 -13.73
C SER A 31 7.41 12.38 -13.23
N GLN A 32 6.18 12.83 -13.34
CA GLN A 32 5.79 14.21 -12.96
C GLN A 32 5.38 14.32 -11.49
N PHE A 33 4.67 13.32 -10.97
CA PHE A 33 4.08 13.34 -9.62
C PHE A 33 4.66 12.30 -8.68
N GLY A 34 5.22 11.20 -9.19
CA GLY A 34 5.68 10.07 -8.40
C GLY A 34 4.56 9.08 -8.01
N PHE A 35 3.30 9.40 -8.25
CA PHE A 35 2.12 8.56 -7.98
C PHE A 35 0.93 9.01 -8.81
N CYS A 36 -0.12 8.18 -8.87
CA CYS A 36 -1.36 8.49 -9.57
C CYS A 36 -2.53 7.70 -8.97
N TYR A 37 -3.75 8.09 -9.31
CA TYR A 37 -4.92 7.25 -9.11
C TYR A 37 -5.08 6.29 -10.28
N ILE A 38 -5.55 5.08 -10.00
CA ILE A 38 -5.92 4.08 -11.00
C ILE A 38 -7.44 3.92 -10.99
N SER A 39 -8.05 3.98 -12.15
CA SER A 39 -9.46 3.65 -12.37
C SER A 39 -9.61 2.45 -13.30
N GLY A 40 -10.80 1.88 -13.37
CA GLY A 40 -11.07 0.72 -14.22
C GLY A 40 -10.38 -0.58 -13.79
N HIS A 41 -9.96 -0.67 -12.53
CA HIS A 41 -9.25 -1.83 -11.96
C HIS A 41 -10.16 -3.02 -11.62
N THR A 42 -11.46 -2.94 -11.90
CA THR A 42 -12.48 -3.99 -11.65
C THR A 42 -12.68 -4.43 -10.19
N ILE A 43 -12.00 -3.81 -9.24
CA ILE A 43 -12.22 -4.06 -7.81
C ILE A 43 -13.47 -3.30 -7.37
N ALA A 44 -14.45 -4.02 -6.82
CA ALA A 44 -15.69 -3.39 -6.35
C ALA A 44 -15.41 -2.40 -5.22
N THR A 45 -16.12 -1.27 -5.24
CA THR A 45 -15.96 -0.19 -4.25
C THR A 45 -16.21 -0.68 -2.83
N GLU A 46 -17.15 -1.63 -2.64
CA GLU A 46 -17.45 -2.23 -1.34
C GLU A 46 -16.24 -2.97 -0.75
N VAL A 47 -15.42 -3.62 -1.59
CA VAL A 47 -14.21 -4.33 -1.13
C VAL A 47 -13.21 -3.35 -0.54
N THR A 48 -12.93 -2.26 -1.25
CA THR A 48 -12.03 -1.20 -0.78
C THR A 48 -12.56 -0.52 0.48
N GLN A 49 -13.86 -0.23 0.51
CA GLN A 49 -14.49 0.41 1.67
C GLN A 49 -14.45 -0.51 2.90
N ASN A 50 -14.75 -1.79 2.73
CA ASN A 50 -14.71 -2.77 3.81
C ASN A 50 -13.28 -2.94 4.35
N LEU A 51 -12.28 -2.95 3.47
CA LEU A 51 -10.88 -3.00 3.90
C LEU A 51 -10.50 -1.77 4.72
N GLN A 52 -10.87 -0.57 4.28
CA GLN A 52 -10.61 0.67 5.02
C GLN A 52 -11.29 0.68 6.38
N ASN A 53 -12.56 0.27 6.44
CA ASN A 53 -13.30 0.19 7.69
C ASN A 53 -12.66 -0.81 8.66
N SER A 54 -12.32 -2.01 8.19
CA SER A 54 -11.68 -3.05 8.99
C SER A 54 -10.30 -2.61 9.50
N ALA A 55 -9.52 -1.94 8.67
CA ALA A 55 -8.23 -1.37 9.08
C ALA A 55 -8.41 -0.31 10.16
N HIS A 56 -9.38 0.59 9.98
CA HIS A 56 -9.70 1.62 10.97
C HIS A 56 -10.12 1.00 12.32
N GLU A 57 -11.05 0.05 12.30
CA GLU A 57 -11.51 -0.66 13.50
C GLU A 57 -10.35 -1.40 14.20
N PHE A 58 -9.50 -2.08 13.43
CA PHE A 58 -8.33 -2.77 13.99
C PHE A 58 -7.39 -1.81 14.71
N HIS A 59 -7.04 -0.68 14.08
CA HIS A 59 -6.10 0.28 14.66
C HIS A 59 -6.67 1.05 15.85
N LEU A 60 -7.99 1.10 16.01
CA LEU A 60 -8.67 1.62 17.22
C LEU A 60 -8.66 0.64 18.39
N LEU A 61 -8.32 -0.63 18.19
CA LEU A 61 -8.26 -1.59 19.29
C LEU A 61 -7.22 -1.20 20.33
N PRO A 62 -7.42 -1.57 21.62
CA PRO A 62 -6.39 -1.41 22.64
C PRO A 62 -5.09 -2.10 22.23
N ILE A 63 -3.96 -1.46 22.53
CA ILE A 63 -2.63 -1.94 22.16
C ILE A 63 -2.37 -3.41 22.57
N ALA A 64 -2.87 -3.82 23.73
CA ALA A 64 -2.74 -5.20 24.21
C ALA A 64 -3.41 -6.24 23.28
N LYS A 65 -4.52 -5.86 22.64
CA LYS A 65 -5.19 -6.72 21.66
C LYS A 65 -4.42 -6.78 20.35
N LYS A 66 -3.92 -5.65 19.86
CA LYS A 66 -3.12 -5.58 18.63
C LYS A 66 -1.81 -6.35 18.75
N LYS A 67 -1.13 -6.28 19.89
CA LYS A 67 0.12 -7.01 20.18
C LYS A 67 -0.02 -8.53 20.14
N ARG A 68 -1.21 -9.08 20.32
CA ARG A 68 -1.46 -10.52 20.14
C ARG A 68 -1.19 -11.00 18.72
N LEU A 69 -1.29 -10.09 17.75
CA LEU A 69 -1.06 -10.34 16.34
C LEU A 69 0.28 -9.76 15.88
N LYS A 70 1.26 -9.65 16.78
CA LYS A 70 2.59 -9.13 16.46
C LYS A 70 3.18 -9.83 15.24
N ILE A 71 3.87 -9.05 14.42
CA ILE A 71 4.54 -9.54 13.21
C ILE A 71 5.41 -10.77 13.51
N ASN A 72 5.29 -11.78 12.68
CA ASN A 72 6.04 -13.03 12.76
C ASN A 72 7.25 -13.04 11.81
N PRO A 73 8.13 -14.07 11.85
CA PRO A 73 9.29 -14.17 10.96
C PRO A 73 8.94 -14.22 9.46
N TYR A 74 7.70 -14.53 9.12
CA TYR A 74 7.20 -14.53 7.73
C TYR A 74 6.67 -13.15 7.30
N HIS A 75 6.93 -12.09 8.06
CA HIS A 75 6.48 -10.73 7.79
C HIS A 75 4.96 -10.55 7.71
N ARG A 76 4.23 -11.24 8.59
CA ARG A 76 2.77 -11.10 8.73
C ARG A 76 2.43 -10.67 10.14
N GLY A 77 1.55 -9.69 10.25
CA GLY A 77 1.02 -9.25 11.53
C GLY A 77 1.23 -7.76 11.83
N TYR A 78 1.03 -7.43 13.09
CA TYR A 78 1.04 -6.08 13.61
C TYR A 78 2.46 -5.58 13.91
N ILE A 79 2.76 -4.39 13.41
CA ILE A 79 4.00 -3.67 13.70
C ILE A 79 3.63 -2.47 14.60
N GLU A 80 4.13 -2.48 15.81
CA GLU A 80 3.90 -1.43 16.79
C GLU A 80 4.63 -0.14 16.40
N SER A 81 4.03 1.00 16.75
CA SER A 81 4.68 2.30 16.60
C SER A 81 6.01 2.35 17.35
N GLU A 82 6.97 3.06 16.82
CA GLU A 82 8.32 3.27 17.39
C GLU A 82 9.20 2.01 17.46
N THR A 83 8.80 0.91 16.80
CA THR A 83 9.59 -0.34 16.75
C THR A 83 10.38 -0.55 15.47
N SER A 84 10.07 0.21 14.42
CA SER A 84 10.77 0.12 13.14
C SER A 84 11.51 1.40 12.80
N GLN A 85 12.68 1.26 12.17
CA GLN A 85 13.43 2.37 11.60
C GLN A 85 13.48 2.20 10.09
N THR A 86 13.25 3.30 9.38
CA THR A 86 13.38 3.30 7.94
C THR A 86 14.84 3.53 7.57
N ILE A 87 15.50 2.52 7.03
CA ILE A 87 16.85 2.64 6.47
C ILE A 87 16.70 3.02 5.00
N THR A 88 16.39 4.28 4.72
CA THR A 88 16.04 4.70 3.36
C THR A 88 17.01 5.69 2.75
N SER A 89 17.97 6.19 3.48
CA SER A 89 18.90 7.19 2.97
C SER A 89 20.34 6.70 3.06
N SER A 90 21.04 6.71 1.94
CA SER A 90 22.51 6.58 1.89
C SER A 90 23.22 7.85 2.34
N ILE A 91 22.50 8.94 2.55
CA ILE A 91 23.03 10.26 2.88
C ILE A 91 22.94 10.52 4.39
N GLU A 92 21.88 10.06 5.02
CA GLU A 92 21.66 10.31 6.45
C GLU A 92 20.95 9.11 7.09
N SER A 93 21.49 8.60 8.20
CA SER A 93 20.87 7.53 8.96
C SER A 93 19.71 8.08 9.77
N ALA A 94 18.56 7.43 9.69
CA ALA A 94 17.43 7.75 10.56
C ALA A 94 17.82 7.49 12.03
N THR A 95 17.74 8.54 12.83
CA THR A 95 18.12 8.49 14.26
C THR A 95 16.93 8.21 15.18
N GLN A 96 15.71 8.29 14.65
CA GLN A 96 14.49 8.08 15.40
C GLN A 96 13.62 6.98 14.78
N PRO A 97 12.93 6.18 15.60
CA PRO A 97 11.98 5.19 15.09
C PRO A 97 10.76 5.84 14.45
N ASN A 98 10.12 5.11 13.54
CA ASN A 98 8.88 5.54 12.90
C ASN A 98 7.74 5.65 13.92
N ARG A 99 7.00 6.75 13.86
CA ARG A 99 5.81 6.98 14.68
C ARG A 99 4.52 6.51 14.00
N SER A 100 4.60 5.42 13.27
CA SER A 100 3.47 4.80 12.59
C SER A 100 3.31 3.37 13.06
N GLU A 101 2.08 2.91 13.14
CA GLU A 101 1.78 1.49 13.31
C GLU A 101 1.21 0.93 12.00
N SER A 102 1.40 -0.35 11.76
CA SER A 102 0.92 -1.00 10.55
C SER A 102 0.54 -2.44 10.81
N PHE A 103 -0.29 -2.97 9.93
CA PHE A 103 -0.61 -4.40 9.88
C PHE A 103 -0.19 -4.95 8.52
N MET A 104 0.73 -5.90 8.53
CA MET A 104 1.27 -6.48 7.31
C MET A 104 0.52 -7.75 6.94
N MET A 105 -0.11 -7.73 5.77
CA MET A 105 -0.74 -8.88 5.14
C MET A 105 0.02 -9.22 3.86
N MET A 106 0.24 -10.50 3.65
CA MET A 106 0.86 -11.03 2.44
C MET A 106 0.06 -12.22 1.92
N ARG A 107 0.50 -12.82 0.82
CA ARG A 107 -0.08 -14.07 0.32
C ARG A 107 -0.16 -15.11 1.42
N GLU A 108 -1.27 -15.81 1.50
CA GLU A 108 -1.47 -16.89 2.43
C GLU A 108 -0.43 -18.02 2.20
N ILE A 109 0.12 -18.54 3.30
CA ILE A 109 1.06 -19.65 3.24
C ILE A 109 0.26 -20.93 3.38
N PRO A 110 0.39 -21.89 2.44
CA PRO A 110 -0.23 -23.20 2.60
C PRO A 110 0.26 -23.93 3.86
N PRO A 111 -0.56 -24.76 4.50
CA PRO A 111 -0.17 -25.48 5.71
C PRO A 111 1.01 -26.44 5.57
N SER A 112 1.42 -26.70 4.33
CA SER A 112 2.49 -27.65 3.97
C SER A 112 3.87 -26.98 3.76
N ASP A 113 3.98 -25.66 3.91
CA ASP A 113 5.24 -24.92 3.75
C ASP A 113 5.93 -24.59 5.07
#